data_b1abfa072ba0086ca74c7b8d88aed954
#
_entry.id   b1abfa072ba0086ca74c7b8d88aed954
#
_cell.length_a   1.000
_cell.length_b   1.000
_cell.length_c   1.000
_cell.angle_alpha   90.00
_cell.angle_beta   90.00
_cell.angle_gamma   90.00
#
_symmetry.space_group_name_H-M   'P 1'
#
loop_
_entity.id
_entity.type
_entity.pdbx_description
1 polymer ?
#
loop_
_entity_poly.entity_id
_entity_poly.type
_entity_poly.pdbx_seq_one_letter_code
_entity_poly.pdbx_strand_id
1 'polypeptide(L)'
;NCGICISTNKPFNKGELYCMVKFIHCADLHLDSPFKSRSYLSQSIFDDMQKSAYESFKKIVDLALNEEIDFMIISGDLFDQHNRTLRAEVFLKEQFERLKREQIFVYLCHGNHDPLSASIGTVWPDNVSVFSENVETYQTITKNGEEIYLHGFSYQNDASYENKLDAYPSSQGQKGIHIGILH
;
A
#
# COMPACT_ATOMS: atom_id res chain seq x y z
N ASN A 1 -10.20 3.45 2.84
CA ASN A 1 -10.73 2.22 2.20
C ASN A 1 -9.68 1.11 2.30
N CYS A 2 -9.96 0.06 3.03
CA CYS A 2 -9.08 -1.09 3.13
C CYS A 2 -9.81 -2.34 2.63
N GLY A 3 -9.23 -3.03 1.65
CA GLY A 3 -9.74 -4.28 1.10
C GLY A 3 -8.74 -5.41 1.32
N ILE A 4 -9.21 -6.57 1.75
CA ILE A 4 -8.43 -7.80 1.71
C ILE A 4 -8.79 -8.49 0.41
N CYS A 5 -7.82 -8.62 -0.49
CA CYS A 5 -8.01 -9.35 -1.72
C CYS A 5 -7.33 -10.72 -1.60
N ILE A 6 -8.14 -11.77 -1.58
CA ILE A 6 -7.67 -13.15 -1.70
C ILE A 6 -8.04 -13.60 -3.10
N SER A 7 -7.06 -13.68 -4.00
CA SER A 7 -7.29 -14.20 -5.33
C SER A 7 -7.19 -15.72 -5.30
N THR A 8 -8.32 -16.41 -5.52
CA THR A 8 -8.33 -17.86 -5.76
C THR A 8 -8.45 -18.10 -7.26
N ASN A 9 -7.41 -18.58 -7.90
CA ASN A 9 -7.55 -19.10 -9.26
C ASN A 9 -8.41 -20.37 -9.23
N LYS A 10 -9.47 -20.41 -10.06
CA LYS A 10 -10.34 -21.60 -10.20
C LYS A 10 -9.52 -22.78 -10.71
N PRO A 11 -9.79 -24.00 -10.24
CA PRO A 11 -9.08 -25.19 -10.69
C PRO A 11 -9.36 -25.45 -12.18
N PHE A 12 -8.32 -25.52 -12.96
CA PHE A 12 -8.32 -26.24 -14.22
C PHE A 12 -7.78 -27.64 -13.94
N ASN A 13 -8.66 -28.64 -13.99
CA ASN A 13 -8.44 -30.07 -13.81
C ASN A 13 -8.12 -30.62 -12.41
N LYS A 14 -8.69 -31.81 -12.15
CA LYS A 14 -8.47 -32.61 -10.95
C LYS A 14 -7.00 -32.99 -10.82
N GLY A 15 -6.29 -32.41 -9.84
CA GLY A 15 -4.94 -32.79 -9.45
C GLY A 15 -3.90 -31.67 -9.40
N GLU A 16 -4.25 -30.44 -9.79
CA GLU A 16 -3.32 -29.29 -9.67
C GLU A 16 -3.41 -28.64 -8.27
N LEU A 17 -2.25 -28.36 -7.68
CA LEU A 17 -2.16 -27.56 -6.47
C LEU A 17 -2.81 -26.20 -6.73
N TYR A 18 -3.72 -25.80 -5.85
CA TYR A 18 -4.30 -24.47 -5.89
C TYR A 18 -3.20 -23.43 -5.64
N CYS A 19 -2.91 -22.62 -6.64
CA CYS A 19 -2.08 -21.46 -6.42
C CYS A 19 -2.93 -20.35 -5.82
N MET A 20 -2.68 -20.02 -4.59
CA MET A 20 -3.39 -18.98 -3.86
C MET A 20 -2.40 -17.87 -3.53
N VAL A 21 -2.62 -16.69 -4.09
CA VAL A 21 -1.88 -15.48 -3.76
C VAL A 21 -2.68 -14.72 -2.70
N LYS A 22 -2.06 -14.44 -1.57
CA LYS A 22 -2.66 -13.66 -0.49
C LYS A 22 -1.96 -12.31 -0.39
N PHE A 23 -2.70 -11.24 -0.51
CA PHE A 23 -2.17 -9.91 -0.26
C PHE A 23 -3.20 -8.99 0.38
N ILE A 24 -2.73 -7.97 1.05
CA ILE A 24 -3.57 -6.88 1.56
C ILE A 24 -3.36 -5.66 0.68
N HIS A 25 -4.46 -5.04 0.28
CA HIS A 25 -4.47 -3.75 -0.38
C HIS A 25 -5.15 -2.73 0.54
N CYS A 26 -4.49 -1.63 0.82
CA CYS A 26 -5.05 -0.48 1.52
C CYS A 26 -4.66 0.82 0.84
N ALA A 27 -5.42 1.87 1.10
CA ALA A 27 -5.24 3.22 0.58
C ALA A 27 -5.81 4.23 1.58
N ASP A 28 -5.52 5.49 1.39
CA ASP A 28 -6.16 6.60 2.11
C ASP A 28 -6.05 6.48 3.64
N LEU A 29 -4.83 6.24 4.14
CA LEU A 29 -4.60 6.13 5.58
C LEU A 29 -4.75 7.48 6.27
N HIS A 30 -4.34 8.56 5.61
CA HIS A 30 -4.44 9.94 6.06
C HIS A 30 -4.06 10.12 7.54
N LEU A 31 -2.93 9.54 7.93
CA LEU A 31 -2.45 9.63 9.32
C LEU A 31 -2.22 11.10 9.70
N ASP A 32 -2.72 11.48 10.87
CA ASP A 32 -2.69 12.84 11.42
C ASP A 32 -3.47 13.90 10.64
N SER A 33 -4.28 13.51 9.65
CA SER A 33 -5.14 14.46 8.93
C SER A 33 -6.14 15.12 9.88
N PRO A 34 -6.29 16.46 9.81
CA PRO A 34 -7.28 17.14 10.61
C PRO A 34 -8.68 16.83 10.09
N PHE A 35 -9.56 16.38 10.97
CA PHE A 35 -10.96 16.26 10.63
C PHE A 35 -11.58 17.64 10.39
N LYS A 36 -12.17 17.86 9.22
CA LYS A 36 -12.74 19.16 8.78
C LYS A 36 -13.84 19.69 9.69
N SER A 37 -14.44 18.86 10.55
CA SER A 37 -15.52 19.21 11.48
C SER A 37 -15.05 19.62 12.88
N ARG A 38 -13.85 20.20 13.01
CA ARG A 38 -13.24 20.57 14.29
C ARG A 38 -14.13 21.44 15.20
N SER A 39 -14.96 22.30 14.62
CA SER A 39 -15.78 23.26 15.36
C SER A 39 -16.92 22.64 16.19
N TYR A 40 -17.25 21.38 15.95
CA TYR A 40 -18.37 20.71 16.61
C TYR A 40 -17.98 19.53 17.51
N LEU A 41 -16.69 19.13 17.49
CA LEU A 41 -16.20 17.99 18.25
C LEU A 41 -15.40 18.45 19.48
N SER A 42 -15.57 17.75 20.60
CA SER A 42 -14.68 17.94 21.76
C SER A 42 -13.26 17.45 21.42
N GLN A 43 -12.26 18.04 22.08
CA GLN A 43 -10.86 17.63 21.89
C GLN A 43 -10.66 16.12 22.12
N SER A 44 -11.36 15.55 23.10
CA SER A 44 -11.28 14.12 23.40
C SER A 44 -11.76 13.23 22.25
N ILE A 45 -12.86 13.62 21.59
CA ILE A 45 -13.37 12.87 20.42
C ILE A 45 -12.36 12.97 19.27
N PHE A 46 -11.77 14.13 19.06
CA PHE A 46 -10.75 14.32 18.03
C PHE A 46 -9.51 13.44 18.29
N ASP A 47 -9.02 13.41 19.52
CA ASP A 47 -7.88 12.58 19.91
C ASP A 47 -8.19 11.07 19.71
N ASP A 48 -9.40 10.64 20.07
CA ASP A 48 -9.86 9.26 19.86
C ASP A 48 -9.94 8.89 18.37
N MET A 49 -10.41 9.81 17.52
CA MET A 49 -10.47 9.59 16.08
C MET A 49 -9.08 9.49 15.46
N GLN A 50 -8.14 10.37 15.84
CA GLN A 50 -6.75 10.25 15.38
C GLN A 50 -6.14 8.92 15.81
N LYS A 51 -6.31 8.55 17.08
CA LYS A 51 -5.82 7.28 17.62
C LYS A 51 -6.41 6.09 16.87
N SER A 52 -7.68 6.16 16.45
CA SER A 52 -8.34 5.07 15.74
C SER A 52 -7.71 4.77 14.37
N ALA A 53 -7.17 5.76 13.66
CA ALA A 53 -6.47 5.56 12.39
C ALA A 53 -5.20 4.71 12.59
N TYR A 54 -4.41 5.04 13.60
CA TYR A 54 -3.21 4.28 13.96
C TYR A 54 -3.54 2.85 14.38
N GLU A 55 -4.55 2.68 15.25
CA GLU A 55 -5.00 1.36 15.71
C GLU A 55 -5.57 0.52 14.56
N SER A 56 -6.24 1.16 13.60
CA SER A 56 -6.76 0.47 12.41
C SER A 56 -5.64 -0.06 11.54
N PHE A 57 -4.62 0.76 11.25
CA PHE A 57 -3.49 0.29 10.46
C PHE A 57 -2.68 -0.79 11.17
N LYS A 58 -2.50 -0.65 12.50
CA LYS A 58 -1.87 -1.70 13.30
C LYS A 58 -2.62 -3.03 13.20
N LYS A 59 -3.97 -3.02 13.27
CA LYS A 59 -4.79 -4.23 13.09
C LYS A 59 -4.65 -4.82 11.69
N ILE A 60 -4.50 -3.99 10.66
CA ILE A 60 -4.22 -4.45 9.29
C ILE A 60 -2.89 -5.19 9.23
N VAL A 61 -1.85 -4.64 9.86
CA VAL A 61 -0.54 -5.30 9.94
C VAL A 61 -0.61 -6.57 10.77
N ASP A 62 -1.33 -6.58 11.92
CA ASP A 62 -1.55 -7.78 12.72
C ASP A 62 -2.25 -8.88 11.89
N LEU A 63 -3.23 -8.50 11.08
CA LEU A 63 -3.92 -9.42 10.16
C LEU A 63 -2.96 -9.94 9.08
N ALA A 64 -2.13 -9.07 8.49
CA ALA A 64 -1.13 -9.45 7.50
C ALA A 64 -0.19 -10.54 8.03
N LEU A 65 0.26 -10.38 9.27
CA LEU A 65 1.14 -11.33 9.95
C LEU A 65 0.41 -12.64 10.27
N ASN A 66 -0.81 -12.57 10.80
CA ASN A 66 -1.60 -13.76 11.16
C ASN A 66 -2.02 -14.59 9.94
N GLU A 67 -2.33 -13.94 8.82
CA GLU A 67 -2.72 -14.60 7.57
C GLU A 67 -1.54 -15.03 6.72
N GLU A 68 -0.31 -14.68 7.15
CA GLU A 68 0.93 -15.01 6.42
C GLU A 68 0.87 -14.58 4.94
N ILE A 69 0.44 -13.34 4.67
CA ILE A 69 0.29 -12.83 3.31
C ILE A 69 1.62 -12.84 2.54
N ASP A 70 1.54 -12.85 1.21
CA ASP A 70 2.72 -12.81 0.34
C ASP A 70 3.32 -11.40 0.27
N PHE A 71 2.47 -10.36 0.16
CA PHE A 71 2.89 -8.96 0.11
C PHE A 71 1.75 -8.01 0.47
N MET A 72 2.08 -6.73 0.70
CA MET A 72 1.12 -5.65 0.95
C MET A 72 1.23 -4.58 -0.14
N ILE A 73 0.08 -4.06 -0.57
CA ILE A 73 -0.01 -2.91 -1.48
C ILE A 73 -0.61 -1.73 -0.71
N ILE A 74 0.01 -0.56 -0.84
CA ILE A 74 -0.53 0.71 -0.32
C ILE A 74 -0.65 1.70 -1.47
N SER A 75 -1.90 2.03 -1.83
CA SER A 75 -2.20 2.86 -2.98
C SER A 75 -2.49 4.30 -2.57
N GLY A 76 -1.45 5.02 -2.16
CA GLY A 76 -1.47 6.45 -1.92
C GLY A 76 -2.09 6.94 -0.62
N ASP A 77 -1.87 8.21 -0.36
CA ASP A 77 -2.45 8.97 0.73
C ASP A 77 -2.17 8.38 2.12
N LEU A 78 -0.88 8.09 2.41
CA LEU A 78 -0.41 7.72 3.75
C LEU A 78 -0.62 8.87 4.73
N PHE A 79 -0.36 10.09 4.25
CA PHE A 79 -0.39 11.34 5.00
C PHE A 79 -1.26 12.37 4.28
N ASP A 80 -1.58 13.42 4.97
CA ASP A 80 -2.02 14.67 4.38
C ASP A 80 -0.81 15.64 4.39
N GLN A 81 -0.43 16.17 3.22
CA GLN A 81 0.78 16.96 2.97
C GLN A 81 1.07 18.00 4.05
N HIS A 82 0.03 18.70 4.49
CA HIS A 82 0.15 19.79 5.49
C HIS A 82 0.20 19.31 6.93
N ASN A 83 -0.07 18.02 7.18
CA ASN A 83 -0.24 17.45 8.52
C ASN A 83 0.66 16.23 8.77
N ARG A 84 1.63 16.00 7.90
CA ARG A 84 2.61 14.93 8.08
C ARG A 84 3.44 15.21 9.32
N THR A 85 3.40 14.30 10.28
CA THR A 85 4.16 14.38 11.52
C THR A 85 5.27 13.34 11.57
N LEU A 86 6.34 13.64 12.30
CA LEU A 86 7.39 12.67 12.60
C LEU A 86 6.83 11.43 13.31
N ARG A 87 5.79 11.62 14.15
CA ARG A 87 5.10 10.53 14.84
C ARG A 87 4.52 9.52 13.85
N ALA A 88 3.81 10.01 12.82
CA ALA A 88 3.21 9.15 11.81
C ALA A 88 4.27 8.40 10.99
N GLU A 89 5.38 9.08 10.65
CA GLU A 89 6.49 8.41 9.96
C GLU A 89 7.13 7.29 10.80
N VAL A 90 7.45 7.58 12.05
CA VAL A 90 8.05 6.61 12.98
C VAL A 90 7.11 5.41 13.16
N PHE A 91 5.81 5.67 13.35
CA PHE A 91 4.81 4.61 13.47
C PHE A 91 4.77 3.72 12.23
N LEU A 92 4.72 4.30 11.01
CA LEU A 92 4.71 3.49 9.78
C LEU A 92 5.99 2.68 9.62
N LYS A 93 7.16 3.27 9.91
CA LYS A 93 8.44 2.55 9.89
C LYS A 93 8.42 1.34 10.84
N GLU A 94 7.91 1.52 12.06
CA GLU A 94 7.77 0.42 13.01
C GLU A 94 6.85 -0.68 12.49
N GLN A 95 5.73 -0.33 11.85
CA GLN A 95 4.82 -1.31 11.26
C GLN A 95 5.47 -2.05 10.07
N PHE A 96 6.19 -1.33 9.20
CA PHE A 96 6.92 -1.94 8.08
C PHE A 96 8.07 -2.83 8.53
N GLU A 97 8.79 -2.47 9.61
CA GLU A 97 9.80 -3.34 10.23
C GLU A 97 9.18 -4.62 10.82
N ARG A 98 7.93 -4.59 11.30
CA ARG A 98 7.22 -5.81 11.72
C ARG A 98 6.98 -6.74 10.53
N LEU A 99 6.51 -6.19 9.39
CA LEU A 99 6.31 -6.95 8.16
C LEU A 99 7.64 -7.50 7.62
N LYS A 100 8.71 -6.72 7.67
CA LYS A 100 10.06 -7.12 7.25
C LYS A 100 10.56 -8.37 7.97
N ARG A 101 10.34 -8.46 9.28
CA ARG A 101 10.78 -9.62 10.09
C ARG A 101 10.15 -10.93 9.60
N GLU A 102 8.94 -10.86 9.04
CA GLU A 102 8.22 -12.00 8.45
C GLU A 102 8.38 -12.05 6.91
N GLN A 103 9.36 -11.32 6.36
CA GLN A 103 9.69 -11.27 4.93
C GLN A 103 8.50 -10.85 4.04
N ILE A 104 7.59 -10.03 4.57
CA ILE A 104 6.48 -9.46 3.81
C ILE A 104 6.93 -8.13 3.19
N PHE A 105 6.91 -8.06 1.86
CA PHE A 105 7.23 -6.84 1.11
C PHE A 105 6.03 -5.91 1.03
N VAL A 106 6.31 -4.60 0.98
CA VAL A 106 5.31 -3.54 0.84
C VAL A 106 5.59 -2.79 -0.45
N TYR A 107 4.57 -2.68 -1.30
CA TYR A 107 4.62 -1.92 -2.54
C TYR A 107 3.74 -0.68 -2.39
N LEU A 108 4.38 0.48 -2.42
CA LEU A 108 3.79 1.76 -2.07
C LEU A 108 3.80 2.69 -3.27
N CYS A 109 2.65 3.25 -3.65
CA CYS A 109 2.61 4.48 -4.43
C CYS A 109 2.18 5.65 -3.55
N HIS A 110 2.65 6.85 -3.88
CA HIS A 110 2.20 8.10 -3.27
C HIS A 110 0.97 8.63 -4.01
N GLY A 111 0.02 9.18 -3.25
CA GLY A 111 -1.17 9.82 -3.79
C GLY A 111 -1.01 11.33 -3.95
N ASN A 112 -2.13 12.00 -4.20
CA ASN A 112 -2.14 13.44 -4.39
C ASN A 112 -2.02 14.23 -3.06
N HIS A 113 -2.36 13.62 -1.93
CA HIS A 113 -2.21 14.23 -0.61
C HIS A 113 -0.82 14.03 0.02
N ASP A 114 -0.04 13.09 -0.49
CA ASP A 114 1.32 12.82 -0.02
C ASP A 114 2.32 12.63 -1.17
N PRO A 115 2.36 13.52 -2.18
CA PRO A 115 3.14 13.32 -3.39
C PRO A 115 4.64 13.14 -3.11
N LEU A 116 5.37 12.59 -4.06
CA LEU A 116 6.83 12.37 -3.96
C LEU A 116 7.58 13.65 -3.58
N SER A 117 7.17 14.80 -4.13
CA SER A 117 7.76 16.11 -3.81
C SER A 117 7.65 16.48 -2.33
N ALA A 118 6.61 16.03 -1.63
CA ALA A 118 6.42 16.24 -0.20
C ALA A 118 7.09 15.14 0.68
N SER A 119 7.57 14.06 0.05
CA SER A 119 8.13 12.90 0.74
C SER A 119 9.66 12.84 0.71
N ILE A 120 10.30 13.93 0.28
CA ILE A 120 11.76 14.05 0.20
C ILE A 120 12.39 13.81 1.58
N GLY A 121 13.38 12.93 1.62
CA GLY A 121 14.12 12.59 2.84
C GLY A 121 13.51 11.49 3.70
N THR A 122 12.36 10.94 3.34
CA THR A 122 11.84 9.75 4.00
C THR A 122 12.65 8.53 3.60
N VAL A 123 13.19 7.85 4.59
CA VAL A 123 13.88 6.56 4.41
C VAL A 123 12.99 5.47 4.97
N TRP A 124 12.51 4.61 4.10
CA TRP A 124 11.74 3.43 4.47
C TRP A 124 12.67 2.22 4.71
N PRO A 125 12.19 1.20 5.45
CA PRO A 125 12.87 -0.09 5.54
C PRO A 125 13.04 -0.73 4.15
N ASP A 126 14.02 -1.60 3.98
CA ASP A 126 14.40 -2.20 2.69
C ASP A 126 13.37 -3.18 2.09
N ASN A 127 12.36 -3.58 2.88
CA ASN A 127 11.20 -4.34 2.38
C ASN A 127 10.12 -3.45 1.76
N VAL A 128 10.29 -2.11 1.73
CA VAL A 128 9.34 -1.17 1.13
C VAL A 128 9.87 -0.69 -0.21
N SER A 129 9.16 -1.00 -1.28
CA SER A 129 9.42 -0.49 -2.62
C SER A 129 8.42 0.61 -2.94
N VAL A 130 8.94 1.80 -3.24
CA VAL A 130 8.11 2.97 -3.59
C VAL A 130 8.16 3.18 -5.08
N PHE A 131 7.00 3.24 -5.73
CA PHE A 131 6.91 3.56 -7.15
C PHE A 131 7.34 4.99 -7.42
N SER A 132 8.09 5.19 -8.52
CA SER A 132 8.52 6.51 -8.99
C SER A 132 7.36 7.29 -9.66
N GLU A 133 7.64 8.47 -10.18
CA GLU A 133 6.66 9.28 -10.93
C GLU A 133 6.24 8.67 -12.27
N ASN A 134 7.06 7.78 -12.82
CA ASN A 134 6.78 7.06 -14.05
C ASN A 134 6.28 5.66 -13.74
N VAL A 135 5.46 5.12 -14.65
CA VAL A 135 5.02 3.73 -14.52
C VAL A 135 6.23 2.80 -14.55
N GLU A 136 6.40 2.03 -13.51
CA GLU A 136 7.44 1.02 -13.39
C GLU A 136 6.87 -0.30 -12.90
N THR A 137 7.67 -1.35 -12.95
CA THR A 137 7.26 -2.70 -12.59
C THR A 137 8.17 -3.26 -11.53
N TYR A 138 7.60 -3.67 -10.41
CA TYR A 138 8.27 -4.55 -9.45
C TYR A 138 7.85 -6.00 -9.68
N GLN A 139 8.82 -6.90 -9.62
CA GLN A 139 8.58 -8.33 -9.69
C GLN A 139 8.79 -8.94 -8.30
N THR A 140 7.90 -9.81 -7.89
CA THR A 140 8.03 -10.62 -6.68
C THR A 140 7.57 -12.04 -6.94
N ILE A 141 7.93 -12.94 -6.02
CA ILE A 141 7.52 -14.34 -6.08
C ILE A 141 6.79 -14.65 -4.77
N THR A 142 5.61 -15.22 -4.88
CA THR A 142 4.86 -15.67 -3.70
C THR A 142 5.55 -16.81 -2.99
N LYS A 143 5.15 -17.10 -1.76
CA LYS A 143 5.60 -18.26 -0.98
C LYS A 143 5.37 -19.60 -1.70
N ASN A 144 4.41 -19.64 -2.63
CA ASN A 144 4.06 -20.81 -3.44
C ASN A 144 4.76 -20.84 -4.81
N GLY A 145 5.64 -19.87 -5.10
CA GLY A 145 6.42 -19.82 -6.34
C GLY A 145 5.75 -19.15 -7.53
N GLU A 146 4.61 -18.45 -7.32
CA GLU A 146 3.97 -17.68 -8.39
C GLU A 146 4.69 -16.36 -8.63
N GLU A 147 4.92 -16.04 -9.90
CA GLU A 147 5.47 -14.76 -10.32
C GLU A 147 4.40 -13.69 -10.34
N ILE A 148 4.66 -12.58 -9.64
CA ILE A 148 3.77 -11.42 -9.55
C ILE A 148 4.48 -10.21 -10.12
N TYR A 149 3.81 -9.51 -11.01
CA TYR A 149 4.26 -8.25 -11.60
C TYR A 149 3.35 -7.12 -11.14
N LEU A 150 3.90 -6.19 -10.38
CA LEU A 150 3.21 -5.04 -9.79
C LEU A 150 3.58 -3.81 -10.60
N HIS A 151 2.62 -3.25 -11.32
CA HIS A 151 2.82 -2.07 -12.18
C HIS A 151 2.19 -0.87 -11.49
N GLY A 152 2.91 0.21 -11.33
CA GLY A 152 2.38 1.39 -10.66
C GLY A 152 3.23 2.63 -10.88
N PHE A 153 2.72 3.74 -10.42
CA PHE A 153 3.42 5.02 -10.34
C PHE A 153 2.92 5.81 -9.13
N SER A 154 3.70 6.80 -8.71
CA SER A 154 3.33 7.74 -7.66
C SER A 154 3.06 9.11 -8.24
N TYR A 155 2.19 9.87 -7.58
CA TYR A 155 2.04 11.29 -7.86
C TYR A 155 3.33 12.03 -7.55
N GLN A 156 3.84 12.82 -8.51
CA GLN A 156 4.98 13.69 -8.29
C GLN A 156 4.59 14.94 -7.53
N ASN A 157 3.41 15.50 -7.84
CA ASN A 157 2.82 16.67 -7.23
C ASN A 157 1.36 16.36 -6.83
N ASP A 158 0.67 17.31 -6.22
CA ASP A 158 -0.71 17.22 -5.78
C ASP A 158 -1.75 17.02 -6.90
N ALA A 159 -1.35 17.19 -8.15
CA ALA A 159 -2.17 16.93 -9.32
C ALA A 159 -1.34 16.29 -10.45
N SER A 160 -1.94 15.39 -11.19
CA SER A 160 -1.41 14.82 -12.43
C SER A 160 -2.45 15.00 -13.53
N TYR A 161 -2.04 15.63 -14.64
CA TYR A 161 -2.91 15.87 -15.81
C TYR A 161 -2.60 14.91 -16.96
N GLU A 162 -1.61 14.04 -16.78
CA GLU A 162 -1.22 13.07 -17.77
C GLU A 162 -1.99 11.76 -17.60
N ASN A 163 -2.44 11.19 -18.71
CA ASN A 163 -2.99 9.84 -18.71
C ASN A 163 -1.84 8.82 -18.62
N LYS A 164 -1.59 8.33 -17.42
CA LYS A 164 -0.54 7.33 -17.17
C LYS A 164 -0.97 5.90 -17.52
N LEU A 165 -2.26 5.65 -17.79
CA LEU A 165 -2.77 4.30 -18.07
C LEU A 165 -2.17 3.70 -19.33
N ASP A 166 -1.88 4.52 -20.34
CA ASP A 166 -1.29 4.07 -21.59
C ASP A 166 0.15 3.55 -21.44
N ALA A 167 0.81 3.92 -20.32
CA ALA A 167 2.16 3.46 -20.01
C ALA A 167 2.19 2.12 -19.24
N TYR A 168 1.04 1.61 -18.79
CA TYR A 168 1.01 0.31 -18.12
C TYR A 168 1.31 -0.80 -19.13
N PRO A 169 2.22 -1.72 -18.80
CA PRO A 169 2.57 -2.79 -19.72
C PRO A 169 1.40 -3.74 -19.91
N SER A 170 1.25 -4.21 -21.15
CA SER A 170 0.30 -5.27 -21.45
C SER A 170 0.83 -6.62 -20.98
N SER A 171 0.00 -7.41 -20.33
CA SER A 171 0.34 -8.78 -19.90
C SER A 171 0.33 -9.80 -21.05
N GLN A 172 0.12 -9.38 -22.30
CA GLN A 172 0.01 -10.30 -23.45
C GLN A 172 1.27 -11.15 -23.61
N GLY A 173 1.11 -12.46 -23.40
CA GLY A 173 2.18 -13.44 -23.60
C GLY A 173 3.16 -13.62 -22.44
N GLN A 174 3.05 -12.87 -21.36
CA GLN A 174 3.84 -13.08 -20.15
C GLN A 174 3.11 -14.02 -19.17
N LYS A 175 3.84 -14.97 -18.62
CA LYS A 175 3.34 -15.82 -17.53
C LYS A 175 3.36 -15.00 -16.22
N GLY A 176 2.54 -15.41 -15.26
CA GLY A 176 2.45 -14.75 -13.96
C GLY A 176 1.19 -13.90 -13.82
N ILE A 177 1.03 -13.31 -12.65
CA ILE A 177 -0.10 -12.45 -12.30
C ILE A 177 0.35 -10.99 -12.39
N HIS A 178 -0.38 -10.20 -13.16
CA HIS A 178 -0.12 -8.79 -13.37
C HIS A 178 -1.15 -7.95 -12.61
N ILE A 179 -0.68 -7.05 -11.74
CA ILE A 179 -1.50 -6.17 -10.90
C ILE A 179 -1.15 -4.72 -11.21
N GLY A 180 -2.13 -3.96 -11.69
CA GLY A 180 -2.01 -2.50 -11.83
C GLY A 180 -2.36 -1.81 -10.53
N ILE A 181 -1.49 -0.91 -10.05
CA ILE A 181 -1.64 -0.12 -8.83
C ILE A 181 -1.80 1.33 -9.24
N LEU A 182 -2.88 1.94 -8.81
CA LEU A 182 -3.26 3.31 -9.15
C LEU A 182 -3.92 3.97 -7.94
N HIS A 183 -3.59 5.24 -7.69
CA HIS A 183 -4.29 6.12 -6.75
C HIS A 183 -5.16 7.11 -7.50
#